data_427a5afd7b29b57a7b9ed3ff74eb0aae
#
_entry.id   427a5afd7b29b57a7b9ed3ff74eb0aae
#
_cell.length_a   1.000
_cell.length_b   1.000
_cell.length_c   1.000
_cell.angle_alpha   90.00
_cell.angle_beta   90.00
_cell.angle_gamma   90.00
#
_symmetry.space_group_name_H-M   'P 1'
#
loop_
_entity.id
_entity.type
_entity.pdbx_description
1 polymer ?
#
loop_
_entity_poly.entity_id
_entity_poly.type
_entity_poly.pdbx_seq_one_letter_code
_entity_poly.pdbx_strand_id
1 'polypeptide(L)'
;FRASLIVGGQIMGSEPRLFLVYPEGNFIEAGDDSPFFQIGETKYGRPIIVRTYDKGMPFEDAIRLLMVSFDSTIRSNLAVDLPLDLAVHEKDTYCLGETQRVAENDPYFRRISDQWSISLREAVNRLPPFEFERTDKDGS
;
A
#
# COMPACT_ATOMS: atom_id res chain seq x y z
N PHE A 1 -8.83 -16.64 -20.42
CA PHE A 1 -8.65 -15.39 -19.66
C PHE A 1 -8.61 -15.72 -18.17
N ARG A 2 -7.58 -15.30 -17.48
CA ARG A 2 -7.44 -15.49 -16.02
C ARG A 2 -7.27 -14.12 -15.38
N ALA A 3 -8.12 -13.79 -14.42
CA ALA A 3 -8.06 -12.54 -13.69
C ALA A 3 -8.38 -12.73 -12.22
N SER A 4 -7.69 -12.00 -11.35
CA SER A 4 -8.09 -11.79 -9.97
C SER A 4 -8.90 -10.50 -9.88
N LEU A 5 -9.87 -10.45 -8.98
CA LEU A 5 -10.70 -9.29 -8.74
C LEU A 5 -10.70 -8.93 -7.25
N ILE A 6 -10.70 -7.65 -6.95
CA ILE A 6 -11.07 -7.16 -5.63
C ILE A 6 -12.49 -6.63 -5.74
N VAL A 7 -13.40 -7.15 -4.91
CA VAL A 7 -14.81 -6.78 -4.89
C VAL A 7 -15.14 -6.27 -3.51
N GLY A 8 -15.62 -5.02 -3.42
CA GLY A 8 -16.02 -4.40 -2.16
C GLY A 8 -17.35 -3.72 -2.25
N GLY A 9 -18.02 -3.60 -1.13
CA GLY A 9 -19.29 -2.89 -1.04
C GLY A 9 -20.03 -3.15 0.25
N GLN A 10 -21.23 -2.59 0.31
CA GLN A 10 -22.11 -2.70 1.47
C GLN A 10 -23.55 -2.93 1.03
N ILE A 11 -24.21 -3.87 1.70
CA ILE A 11 -25.65 -4.10 1.58
C ILE A 11 -26.33 -3.41 2.78
N MET A 12 -27.46 -2.77 2.56
CA MET A 12 -28.22 -2.08 3.60
C MET A 12 -28.47 -3.00 4.81
N GLY A 13 -28.12 -2.52 6.00
CA GLY A 13 -28.25 -3.28 7.25
C GLY A 13 -27.09 -4.22 7.55
N SER A 14 -26.05 -4.25 6.71
CA SER A 14 -24.84 -5.06 6.91
C SER A 14 -23.59 -4.19 7.02
N GLU A 15 -22.49 -4.76 7.54
CA GLU A 15 -21.19 -4.11 7.51
C GLU A 15 -20.61 -4.13 6.07
N PRO A 16 -19.77 -3.14 5.71
CA PRO A 16 -19.00 -3.19 4.48
C PRO A 16 -18.11 -4.44 4.43
N ARG A 17 -18.02 -5.05 3.25
CA ARG A 17 -17.24 -6.27 3.04
C ARG A 17 -16.32 -6.11 1.85
N LEU A 18 -15.16 -6.76 1.89
CA LEU A 18 -14.16 -6.75 0.85
C LEU A 18 -13.68 -8.17 0.56
N PHE A 19 -13.64 -8.54 -0.71
CA PHE A 19 -13.29 -9.88 -1.16
C PHE A 19 -12.17 -9.84 -2.20
N LEU A 20 -11.26 -10.80 -2.11
CA LEU A 20 -10.35 -11.13 -3.20
C LEU A 20 -10.85 -12.41 -3.86
N VAL A 21 -11.19 -12.31 -5.14
CA VAL A 21 -11.66 -13.42 -5.96
C VAL A 21 -10.50 -13.89 -6.85
N TYR A 22 -10.19 -15.17 -6.79
CA TYR A 22 -9.13 -15.80 -7.57
C TYR A 22 -9.62 -16.25 -8.95
N PRO A 23 -8.69 -16.43 -9.92
CA PRO A 23 -9.05 -16.90 -11.26
C PRO A 23 -9.75 -18.28 -11.28
N GLU A 24 -9.55 -19.09 -10.25
CA GLU A 24 -10.16 -20.41 -10.09
C GLU A 24 -11.61 -20.34 -9.58
N GLY A 25 -12.11 -19.13 -9.24
CA GLY A 25 -13.49 -18.90 -8.77
C GLY A 25 -13.67 -18.96 -7.26
N ASN A 26 -12.67 -19.38 -6.51
CA ASN A 26 -12.67 -19.26 -5.06
C ASN A 26 -12.36 -17.83 -4.61
N PHE A 27 -12.71 -17.50 -3.38
CA PHE A 27 -12.49 -16.17 -2.82
C PHE A 27 -12.12 -16.22 -1.34
N ILE A 28 -11.53 -15.13 -0.86
CA ILE A 28 -11.32 -14.86 0.57
C ILE A 28 -11.88 -13.50 0.92
N GLU A 29 -12.30 -13.34 2.16
CA GLU A 29 -12.80 -12.08 2.71
C GLU A 29 -11.72 -11.40 3.55
N ALA A 30 -11.67 -10.07 3.49
CA ALA A 30 -10.83 -9.26 4.36
C ALA A 30 -11.34 -9.35 5.81
N GLY A 31 -10.42 -9.45 6.74
CA GLY A 31 -10.68 -9.52 8.18
C GLY A 31 -9.56 -8.88 8.99
N ASP A 32 -9.56 -9.10 10.29
CA ASP A 32 -8.58 -8.47 11.18
C ASP A 32 -7.13 -8.88 10.87
N ASP A 33 -6.91 -10.13 10.50
CA ASP A 33 -5.58 -10.66 10.15
C ASP A 33 -5.15 -10.29 8.72
N SER A 34 -6.09 -9.93 7.86
CA SER A 34 -5.85 -9.55 6.47
C SER A 34 -6.79 -8.40 6.06
N PRO A 35 -6.52 -7.17 6.51
CA PRO A 35 -7.46 -6.07 6.42
C PRO A 35 -7.48 -5.36 5.05
N PHE A 36 -6.61 -5.74 4.12
CA PHE A 36 -6.53 -5.18 2.78
C PHE A 36 -6.12 -6.22 1.76
N PHE A 37 -6.39 -5.93 0.49
CA PHE A 37 -5.94 -6.74 -0.64
C PHE A 37 -5.15 -5.92 -1.65
N GLN A 38 -4.27 -6.62 -2.36
CA GLN A 38 -3.55 -6.11 -3.52
C GLN A 38 -3.59 -7.17 -4.62
N ILE A 39 -3.72 -6.73 -5.86
CA ILE A 39 -3.59 -7.55 -7.08
C ILE A 39 -2.62 -6.88 -8.04
N GLY A 40 -2.13 -7.63 -9.01
CA GLY A 40 -1.07 -7.16 -9.92
C GLY A 40 0.31 -7.24 -9.28
N GLU A 41 1.10 -6.17 -9.39
CA GLU A 41 2.44 -6.13 -8.78
C GLU A 41 2.35 -5.76 -7.29
N THR A 42 2.73 -6.67 -6.43
CA THR A 42 2.60 -6.48 -4.97
C THR A 42 3.93 -6.46 -4.22
N LYS A 43 5.03 -6.84 -4.86
CA LYS A 43 6.33 -7.04 -4.19
C LYS A 43 6.90 -5.78 -3.54
N TYR A 44 6.72 -4.64 -4.19
CA TYR A 44 7.39 -3.40 -3.79
C TYR A 44 6.55 -2.53 -2.86
N GLY A 45 5.22 -2.57 -2.99
CA GLY A 45 4.31 -1.77 -2.18
C GLY A 45 3.82 -2.47 -0.91
N ARG A 46 3.58 -3.78 -0.97
CA ARG A 46 3.04 -4.56 0.15
C ARG A 46 3.87 -4.48 1.43
N PRO A 47 5.21 -4.57 1.42
CA PRO A 47 6.01 -4.49 2.64
C PRO A 47 5.80 -3.20 3.43
N ILE A 48 5.52 -2.10 2.75
CA ILE A 48 5.26 -0.80 3.37
C ILE A 48 3.89 -0.83 4.05
N ILE A 49 2.85 -1.27 3.34
CA ILE A 49 1.47 -1.31 3.86
C ILE A 49 1.39 -2.23 5.08
N VAL A 50 1.94 -3.43 5.00
CA VAL A 50 1.90 -4.43 6.10
C VAL A 50 2.53 -3.88 7.40
N ARG A 51 3.56 -3.05 7.30
CA ARG A 51 4.27 -2.50 8.46
C ARG A 51 3.64 -1.23 9.02
N THR A 52 2.79 -0.56 8.26
CA THR A 52 2.34 0.81 8.58
C THR A 52 0.84 0.93 8.71
N TYR A 53 0.08 0.07 8.01
CA TYR A 53 -1.38 0.16 8.02
C TYR A 53 -1.96 -0.20 9.40
N ASP A 54 -2.91 0.63 9.85
CA ASP A 54 -3.73 0.41 11.03
C ASP A 54 -5.22 0.62 10.67
N LYS A 55 -6.11 -0.22 11.19
CA LYS A 55 -7.57 -0.15 10.91
C LYS A 55 -8.23 1.16 11.37
N GLY A 56 -7.66 1.81 12.39
CA GLY A 56 -8.13 3.10 12.88
C GLY A 56 -7.60 4.30 12.10
N MET A 57 -6.79 4.06 11.06
CA MET A 57 -6.19 5.11 10.25
C MET A 57 -7.27 5.90 9.49
N PRO A 58 -7.27 7.25 9.56
CA PRO A 58 -8.14 8.09 8.74
C PRO A 58 -7.92 7.85 7.23
N PHE A 59 -8.94 8.12 6.42
CA PHE A 59 -8.84 7.94 4.96
C PHE A 59 -7.66 8.69 4.34
N GLU A 60 -7.39 9.91 4.77
CA GLU A 60 -6.29 10.74 4.27
C GLU A 60 -4.92 10.09 4.54
N ASP A 61 -4.76 9.45 5.69
CA ASP A 61 -3.53 8.76 6.05
C ASP A 61 -3.41 7.43 5.30
N ALA A 62 -4.51 6.71 5.13
CA ALA A 62 -4.55 5.50 4.31
C ALA A 62 -4.23 5.81 2.83
N ILE A 63 -4.78 6.89 2.29
CA ILE A 63 -4.47 7.36 0.93
C ILE A 63 -2.99 7.71 0.79
N ARG A 64 -2.43 8.44 1.76
CA ARG A 64 -1.00 8.78 1.79
C ARG A 64 -0.13 7.53 1.80
N LEU A 65 -0.49 6.53 2.59
CA LEU A 65 0.20 5.24 2.63
C LEU A 65 0.13 4.51 1.30
N LEU A 66 -1.04 4.51 0.63
CA LEU A 66 -1.19 3.95 -0.71
C LEU A 66 -0.34 4.68 -1.74
N MET A 67 -0.25 6.01 -1.70
CA MET A 67 0.62 6.78 -2.60
C MET A 67 2.09 6.39 -2.44
N VAL A 68 2.57 6.21 -1.21
CA VAL A 68 3.94 5.71 -0.92
C VAL A 68 4.14 4.31 -1.48
N SER A 69 3.15 3.43 -1.33
CA SER A 69 3.19 2.07 -1.87
C SER A 69 3.27 2.07 -3.40
N PHE A 70 2.48 2.91 -4.07
CA PHE A 70 2.52 3.07 -5.52
C PHE A 70 3.83 3.72 -6.00
N ASP A 71 4.35 4.73 -5.32
CA ASP A 71 5.65 5.32 -5.64
C ASP A 71 6.77 4.27 -5.64
N SER A 72 6.82 3.44 -4.61
CA SER A 72 7.80 2.35 -4.50
C SER A 72 7.66 1.32 -5.62
N THR A 73 6.43 1.04 -6.04
CA THR A 73 6.15 0.11 -7.13
C THR A 73 6.53 0.70 -8.48
N ILE A 74 6.13 1.94 -8.77
CA ILE A 74 6.44 2.65 -10.02
C ILE A 74 7.95 2.78 -10.22
N ARG A 75 8.71 3.09 -9.16
CA ARG A 75 10.17 3.17 -9.21
C ARG A 75 10.87 1.83 -9.49
N SER A 76 10.19 0.73 -9.24
CA SER A 76 10.79 -0.61 -9.27
C SER A 76 10.26 -1.49 -10.39
N ASN A 77 9.15 -1.16 -11.01
CA ASN A 77 8.50 -1.96 -12.05
C ASN A 77 7.91 -1.09 -13.17
N LEU A 78 8.46 -1.23 -14.37
CA LEU A 78 8.07 -0.47 -15.55
C LEU A 78 6.64 -0.76 -16.06
N ALA A 79 6.00 -1.82 -15.56
CA ALA A 79 4.61 -2.15 -15.93
C ALA A 79 3.56 -1.41 -15.09
N VAL A 80 3.98 -0.65 -14.08
CA VAL A 80 3.11 0.15 -13.22
C VAL A 80 3.50 1.61 -13.32
N ASP A 81 2.55 2.46 -13.65
CA ASP A 81 2.78 3.90 -13.81
C ASP A 81 1.50 4.70 -13.55
N LEU A 82 1.65 6.01 -13.52
CA LEU A 82 0.54 6.96 -13.51
C LEU A 82 -0.20 6.96 -14.86
N PRO A 83 -1.48 7.33 -14.92
CA PRO A 83 -2.31 7.85 -13.83
C PRO A 83 -2.86 6.76 -12.91
N LEU A 84 -3.18 7.14 -11.66
CA LEU A 84 -3.89 6.30 -10.72
C LEU A 84 -5.32 6.84 -10.52
N ASP A 85 -6.29 5.95 -10.40
CA ASP A 85 -7.64 6.31 -10.01
C ASP A 85 -7.89 5.89 -8.55
N LEU A 86 -8.34 6.83 -7.75
CA LEU A 86 -8.67 6.69 -6.34
C LEU A 86 -10.18 6.77 -6.15
N ALA A 87 -10.72 5.90 -5.31
CA ALA A 87 -12.10 5.97 -4.86
C ALA A 87 -12.20 5.67 -3.36
N VAL A 88 -13.08 6.39 -2.67
CA VAL A 88 -13.39 6.18 -1.25
C VAL A 88 -14.84 5.75 -1.14
N HIS A 89 -15.10 4.70 -0.39
CA HIS A 89 -16.45 4.31 0.02
C HIS A 89 -16.57 4.41 1.54
N GLU A 90 -17.43 5.27 1.98
CA GLU A 90 -17.72 5.48 3.39
C GLU A 90 -18.89 4.60 3.84
N LYS A 91 -18.72 3.97 5.02
CA LYS A 91 -19.77 3.11 5.59
C LYS A 91 -21.12 3.84 5.66
N ASP A 92 -22.19 3.13 5.35
CA ASP A 92 -23.60 3.57 5.41
C ASP A 92 -24.00 4.67 4.41
N THR A 93 -23.11 5.05 3.50
CA THR A 93 -23.44 5.99 2.41
C THR A 93 -24.11 5.31 1.22
N TYR A 94 -23.87 4.01 1.02
CA TYR A 94 -24.42 3.18 -0.08
C TYR A 94 -24.17 3.74 -1.48
N CYS A 95 -23.15 4.55 -1.63
CA CYS A 95 -22.72 5.13 -2.90
C CYS A 95 -21.21 5.16 -2.98
N LEU A 96 -20.69 5.27 -4.19
CA LEU A 96 -19.31 5.61 -4.40
C LEU A 96 -19.10 7.05 -3.91
N GLY A 97 -18.22 7.23 -2.93
CA GLY A 97 -17.91 8.52 -2.37
C GLY A 97 -16.97 9.33 -3.27
N GLU A 98 -15.99 9.96 -2.68
CA GLU A 98 -15.03 10.78 -3.43
C GLU A 98 -14.18 9.92 -4.37
N THR A 99 -14.00 10.42 -5.60
CA THR A 99 -13.12 9.85 -6.61
C THR A 99 -12.14 10.89 -7.08
N GLN A 100 -10.90 10.48 -7.31
CA GLN A 100 -9.87 11.38 -7.82
C GLN A 100 -8.93 10.64 -8.77
N ARG A 101 -8.56 11.29 -9.85
CA ARG A 101 -7.49 10.84 -10.72
C ARG A 101 -6.19 11.57 -10.38
N VAL A 102 -5.16 10.80 -10.07
CA VAL A 102 -3.79 11.26 -9.86
C VAL A 102 -3.07 11.18 -11.21
N ALA A 103 -2.89 12.32 -11.84
CA ALA A 103 -2.30 12.42 -13.17
C ALA A 103 -0.76 12.27 -13.14
N GLU A 104 -0.13 12.04 -14.30
CA GLU A 104 1.32 11.88 -14.45
C GLU A 104 2.15 13.04 -13.87
N ASN A 105 1.59 14.24 -13.86
CA ASN A 105 2.24 15.44 -13.36
C ASN A 105 1.65 15.96 -12.05
N ASP A 106 0.92 15.13 -11.31
CA ASP A 106 0.26 15.52 -10.06
C ASP A 106 1.28 16.07 -9.05
N PRO A 107 1.11 17.30 -8.55
CA PRO A 107 2.07 17.95 -7.66
C PRO A 107 2.08 17.32 -6.26
N TYR A 108 0.96 16.75 -5.82
CA TYR A 108 0.91 16.08 -4.52
C TYR A 108 1.67 14.76 -4.56
N PHE A 109 1.46 13.94 -5.59
CA PHE A 109 2.18 12.68 -5.76
C PHE A 109 3.70 12.89 -5.85
N ARG A 110 4.15 13.93 -6.59
CA ARG A 110 5.58 14.29 -6.67
C ARG A 110 6.16 14.64 -5.30
N ARG A 111 5.44 15.46 -4.51
CA ARG A 111 5.89 15.80 -3.14
C ARG A 111 5.98 14.55 -2.25
N ILE A 112 5.02 13.62 -2.34
CA ILE A 112 5.07 12.36 -1.59
C ILE A 112 6.32 11.58 -1.98
N SER A 113 6.58 11.41 -3.27
CA SER A 113 7.75 10.69 -3.80
C SER A 113 9.07 11.28 -3.29
N ASP A 114 9.23 12.60 -3.36
CA ASP A 114 10.45 13.30 -2.93
C ASP A 114 10.63 13.21 -1.40
N GLN A 115 9.58 13.51 -0.64
CA GLN A 115 9.63 13.46 0.82
C GLN A 115 9.84 12.04 1.35
N TRP A 116 9.23 11.04 0.72
CA TRP A 116 9.45 9.64 1.08
C TRP A 116 10.90 9.21 0.90
N SER A 117 11.53 9.62 -0.19
CA SER A 117 12.95 9.35 -0.45
C SER A 117 13.87 9.99 0.59
N ILE A 118 13.54 11.20 1.05
CA ILE A 118 14.28 11.87 2.13
C ILE A 118 14.07 11.14 3.46
N SER A 119 12.81 10.85 3.80
CA SER A 119 12.45 10.22 5.06
C SER A 119 13.07 8.83 5.22
N LEU A 120 13.17 8.05 4.13
CA LEU A 120 13.84 6.75 4.15
C LEU A 120 15.33 6.88 4.49
N ARG A 121 16.05 7.82 3.88
CA ARG A 121 17.46 8.06 4.19
C ARG A 121 17.66 8.50 5.64
N GLU A 122 16.82 9.39 6.12
CA GLU A 122 16.85 9.82 7.52
C GLU A 122 16.56 8.67 8.49
N ALA A 123 15.58 7.82 8.16
CA ALA A 123 15.25 6.66 8.97
C ALA A 123 16.43 5.68 9.07
N VAL A 124 17.10 5.38 7.96
CA VAL A 124 18.29 4.53 7.93
C VAL A 124 19.42 5.13 8.77
N ASN A 125 19.66 6.44 8.67
CA ASN A 125 20.70 7.13 9.42
C ASN A 125 20.46 7.13 10.95
N ARG A 126 19.21 6.94 11.40
CA ARG A 126 18.86 6.82 12.82
C ARG A 126 18.98 5.40 13.37
N LEU A 127 19.20 4.40 12.52
CA LEU A 127 19.41 3.03 12.98
C LEU A 127 20.79 2.91 13.67
N PRO A 128 20.93 1.98 14.62
CA PRO A 128 22.22 1.71 15.25
C PRO A 128 23.27 1.37 14.19
N PRO A 129 24.52 1.87 14.34
CA PRO A 129 25.60 1.50 13.42
C PRO A 129 25.88 0.01 13.52
N PHE A 130 26.31 -0.57 12.40
CA PHE A 130 26.79 -1.95 12.38
C PHE A 130 28.24 -1.99 12.86
N GLU A 131 28.51 -2.84 13.85
CA GLU A 131 29.83 -3.08 14.37
C GLU A 131 30.30 -4.48 13.97
N PHE A 132 31.49 -4.56 13.34
CA PHE A 132 32.13 -5.85 13.07
C PHE A 132 32.69 -6.42 14.37
N GLU A 133 32.43 -7.70 14.63
CA GLU A 133 33.14 -8.41 15.70
C GLU A 133 34.63 -8.43 15.38
N ARG A 134 35.48 -7.88 16.30
CA ARG A 134 36.90 -8.01 16.18
C ARG A 134 37.27 -9.45 16.49
N THR A 135 37.61 -10.23 15.48
CA THR A 135 38.32 -11.48 15.69
C THR A 135 39.74 -11.11 16.09
N ASP A 136 40.09 -11.25 17.36
CA ASP A 136 41.47 -11.19 17.81
C ASP A 136 42.27 -12.28 17.07
N LYS A 137 42.88 -11.89 15.96
CA LYS A 137 43.94 -12.67 15.30
C LYS A 137 45.27 -12.37 15.97
N ASP A 138 45.36 -12.61 17.26
CA ASP A 138 46.65 -12.64 17.96
C ASP A 138 46.70 -13.91 18.81
N GLY A 139 47.16 -14.94 18.18
CA GLY A 139 47.40 -16.24 18.81
C GLY A 139 48.40 -17.05 17.98
N SER A 140 49.64 -16.55 17.89
CA SER A 140 50.86 -17.37 17.72
C SER A 140 52.11 -16.52 17.74
#